data_e547e48336de8b6737e5b9b5252288d9
#
_entry.id   e547e48336de8b6737e5b9b5252288d9
#
_cell.length_a   1.000
_cell.length_b   1.000
_cell.length_c   1.000
_cell.angle_alpha   90.00
_cell.angle_beta   90.00
_cell.angle_gamma   90.00
#
_symmetry.space_group_name_H-M   'P 1'
#
loop_
_entity.id
_entity.type
_entity.pdbx_description
1 polymer ?
#
loop_
_entity_poly.entity_id
_entity_poly.type
_entity_poly.pdbx_seq_one_letter_code
_entity_poly.pdbx_strand_id
1 'polypeptide(L)'
;MKANQILPIFALAVLIGCATSPEKEHQVVTEIISDPPGARIEVNGNYIGDAPITTRIRHHPADKVVMGRVVIKALPREAGQYVQTKVFQGPQYPFDPHRDVVPERIFFDMKLQPVDANVNVNLDVQQKQ
;
A
#
# COMPACT_ATOMS: atom_id res chain seq x y z
N MET A 1 -2.49 -64.30 48.38
CA MET A 1 -2.25 -62.85 48.26
C MET A 1 -1.89 -62.60 46.81
N LYS A 2 -2.82 -62.11 46.05
CA LYS A 2 -2.62 -61.72 44.63
C LYS A 2 -2.53 -60.21 44.57
N ALA A 3 -1.35 -59.70 44.24
CA ALA A 3 -1.14 -58.28 44.01
C ALA A 3 -1.66 -57.93 42.61
N ASN A 4 -2.74 -57.14 42.56
CA ASN A 4 -3.25 -56.57 41.35
C ASN A 4 -2.34 -55.37 40.97
N GLN A 5 -1.51 -55.55 39.99
CA GLN A 5 -0.80 -54.42 39.37
C GLN A 5 -1.75 -53.77 38.36
N ILE A 6 -2.21 -52.57 38.69
CA ILE A 6 -2.95 -51.69 37.78
C ILE A 6 -1.91 -50.94 36.99
N LEU A 7 -1.81 -51.27 35.69
CA LEU A 7 -0.99 -50.52 34.72
C LEU A 7 -1.73 -49.19 34.40
N PRO A 8 -1.12 -48.03 34.54
CA PRO A 8 -1.71 -46.79 34.00
C PRO A 8 -1.51 -46.75 32.50
N ILE A 9 -2.60 -46.74 31.77
CA ILE A 9 -2.61 -46.45 30.34
C ILE A 9 -2.29 -44.99 30.16
N PHE A 10 -1.07 -44.65 29.73
CA PHE A 10 -0.70 -43.33 29.26
C PHE A 10 -1.39 -43.08 27.92
N ALA A 11 -2.47 -42.29 27.92
CA ALA A 11 -3.08 -41.77 26.71
C ALA A 11 -2.14 -40.72 26.12
N LEU A 12 -1.41 -41.11 25.07
CA LEU A 12 -0.57 -40.23 24.27
C LEU A 12 -1.50 -39.36 23.40
N ALA A 13 -1.82 -38.17 23.86
CA ALA A 13 -2.55 -37.16 23.08
C ALA A 13 -1.61 -36.64 21.97
N VAL A 14 -1.79 -37.15 20.76
CA VAL A 14 -1.12 -36.62 19.56
C VAL A 14 -1.80 -35.28 19.21
N LEU A 15 -1.18 -34.19 19.59
CA LEU A 15 -1.53 -32.88 19.10
C LEU A 15 -1.14 -32.77 17.62
N ILE A 16 -2.10 -33.01 16.74
CA ILE A 16 -1.96 -32.73 15.32
C ILE A 16 -2.01 -31.21 15.21
N GLY A 17 -0.87 -30.55 15.33
CA GLY A 17 -0.72 -29.13 14.99
C GLY A 17 -1.00 -28.99 13.49
N CYS A 18 -2.12 -28.37 13.13
CA CYS A 18 -2.31 -27.86 11.78
C CYS A 18 -1.21 -26.84 11.50
N ALA A 19 -0.13 -27.27 10.87
CA ALA A 19 0.86 -26.39 10.28
C ALA A 19 0.17 -25.73 9.09
N THR A 20 -0.42 -24.55 9.29
CA THR A 20 -0.84 -23.66 8.22
C THR A 20 0.44 -23.27 7.51
N SER A 21 0.68 -23.83 6.32
CA SER A 21 1.78 -23.39 5.47
C SER A 21 1.60 -21.89 5.24
N PRO A 22 2.64 -21.06 5.46
CA PRO A 22 2.53 -19.64 5.16
C PRO A 22 2.25 -19.53 3.66
N GLU A 23 1.05 -19.07 3.34
CA GLU A 23 0.67 -18.76 1.97
C GLU A 23 1.73 -17.80 1.44
N LYS A 24 2.43 -18.20 0.36
CA LYS A 24 3.46 -17.35 -0.25
C LYS A 24 2.81 -16.04 -0.66
N GLU A 25 3.01 -15.01 0.14
CA GLU A 25 2.52 -13.67 -0.21
C GLU A 25 3.21 -13.23 -1.51
N HIS A 26 2.40 -13.04 -2.55
CA HIS A 26 2.88 -12.50 -3.82
C HIS A 26 3.08 -11.00 -3.68
N GLN A 27 4.34 -10.58 -3.73
CA GLN A 27 4.75 -9.18 -3.54
C GLN A 27 5.67 -8.74 -4.68
N VAL A 28 5.46 -7.53 -5.17
CA VAL A 28 6.38 -6.84 -6.07
C VAL A 28 7.18 -5.84 -5.25
N VAL A 29 8.49 -5.77 -5.50
CA VAL A 29 9.35 -4.70 -5.01
C VAL A 29 9.15 -3.49 -5.90
N THR A 30 8.64 -2.41 -5.34
CA THR A 30 8.39 -1.14 -6.03
C THR A 30 9.43 -0.12 -5.59
N GLU A 31 10.14 0.48 -6.54
CA GLU A 31 11.04 1.59 -6.29
C GLU A 31 10.26 2.91 -6.27
N ILE A 32 10.48 3.74 -5.26
CA ILE A 32 9.87 5.06 -5.12
C ILE A 32 10.97 6.10 -5.21
N ILE A 33 10.86 6.99 -6.19
CA ILE A 33 11.82 8.07 -6.43
C ILE A 33 11.12 9.42 -6.43
N SER A 34 11.86 10.48 -6.10
CA SER A 34 11.38 11.86 -6.15
C SER A 34 12.41 12.77 -6.81
N ASP A 35 11.93 13.87 -7.41
CA ASP A 35 12.78 14.94 -7.95
C ASP A 35 12.30 16.31 -7.37
N PRO A 36 13.11 16.99 -6.56
CA PRO A 36 14.42 16.57 -6.06
C PRO A 36 14.33 15.34 -5.15
N PRO A 37 15.43 14.58 -5.01
CA PRO A 37 15.48 13.42 -4.12
C PRO A 37 15.31 13.85 -2.65
N GLY A 38 14.87 12.89 -1.82
CA GLY A 38 14.74 13.11 -0.39
C GLY A 38 13.33 13.41 0.09
N ALA A 39 12.30 13.33 -0.76
CA ALA A 39 10.92 13.39 -0.27
C ALA A 39 10.67 12.29 0.77
N ARG A 40 9.97 12.62 1.84
CA ARG A 40 9.60 11.65 2.88
C ARG A 40 8.43 10.80 2.37
N ILE A 41 8.60 9.50 2.41
CA ILE A 41 7.61 8.57 1.85
C ILE A 41 6.83 7.91 2.96
N GLU A 42 5.51 7.95 2.82
CA GLU A 42 4.56 7.20 3.65
C GLU A 42 3.80 6.19 2.79
N VAL A 43 3.64 4.97 3.29
CA VAL A 43 2.80 3.94 2.70
C VAL A 43 1.71 3.58 3.69
N ASN A 44 0.45 3.76 3.29
CA ASN A 44 -0.72 3.55 4.14
C ASN A 44 -0.64 4.28 5.50
N GLY A 45 -0.08 5.49 5.48
CA GLY A 45 0.09 6.34 6.68
C GLY A 45 1.32 6.03 7.52
N ASN A 46 2.13 5.03 7.15
CA ASN A 46 3.36 4.70 7.86
C ASN A 46 4.57 5.28 7.10
N TYR A 47 5.40 6.07 7.80
CA TYR A 47 6.67 6.53 7.26
C TYR A 47 7.62 5.35 7.05
N ILE A 48 8.17 5.22 5.85
CA ILE A 48 9.07 4.13 5.48
C ILE A 48 10.49 4.59 5.17
N GLY A 49 10.72 5.88 4.99
CA GLY A 49 12.01 6.47 4.68
C GLY A 49 11.92 7.59 3.66
N ASP A 50 13.07 8.06 3.19
CA ASP A 50 13.20 9.14 2.21
C ASP A 50 13.51 8.56 0.83
N ALA A 51 12.94 9.14 -0.23
CA ALA A 51 13.19 8.73 -1.61
C ALA A 51 14.66 9.07 -2.03
N PRO A 52 15.34 8.17 -2.79
CA PRO A 52 14.85 6.91 -3.33
C PRO A 52 14.77 5.78 -2.29
N ILE A 53 13.67 5.03 -2.30
CA ILE A 53 13.45 3.91 -1.39
C ILE A 53 12.62 2.83 -2.09
N THR A 54 12.68 1.60 -1.59
CA THR A 54 11.86 0.50 -2.09
C THR A 54 10.83 0.07 -1.05
N THR A 55 9.67 -0.38 -1.52
CA THR A 55 8.64 -1.02 -0.69
C THR A 55 8.12 -2.27 -1.37
N ARG A 56 7.42 -3.11 -0.61
CA ARG A 56 6.78 -4.31 -1.15
C ARG A 56 5.27 -4.11 -1.18
N ILE A 57 4.68 -4.33 -2.34
CA ILE A 57 3.23 -4.21 -2.55
C ILE A 57 2.67 -5.59 -2.86
N ARG A 58 1.65 -6.01 -2.11
CA ARG A 58 0.96 -7.28 -2.34
C ARG A 58 0.08 -7.22 -3.57
N HIS A 59 0.08 -8.32 -4.32
CA HIS A 59 -0.69 -8.43 -5.54
C HIS A 59 -1.30 -9.83 -5.72
N HIS A 60 -2.29 -9.93 -6.58
CA HIS A 60 -2.83 -11.21 -7.01
C HIS A 60 -1.82 -11.96 -7.88
N PRO A 61 -1.61 -13.28 -7.68
CA PRO A 61 -0.57 -14.02 -8.37
C PRO A 61 -0.76 -14.09 -9.89
N ALA A 62 -2.00 -14.02 -10.36
CA ALA A 62 -2.32 -14.25 -11.76
C ALA A 62 -2.04 -13.02 -12.66
N ASP A 63 -2.28 -11.81 -12.17
CA ASP A 63 -2.35 -10.60 -13.01
C ASP A 63 -1.60 -9.39 -12.44
N LYS A 64 -0.91 -9.56 -11.32
CA LYS A 64 -0.20 -8.50 -10.59
C LYS A 64 -1.10 -7.32 -10.15
N VAL A 65 -2.40 -7.51 -10.13
CA VAL A 65 -3.34 -6.51 -9.63
C VAL A 65 -3.17 -6.34 -8.12
N VAL A 66 -3.17 -5.09 -7.66
CA VAL A 66 -3.01 -4.74 -6.24
C VAL A 66 -4.03 -5.47 -5.38
N MET A 67 -3.62 -6.02 -4.25
CA MET A 67 -4.51 -6.57 -3.25
C MET A 67 -4.97 -5.46 -2.28
N GLY A 68 -6.25 -5.12 -2.35
CA GLY A 68 -6.83 -4.07 -1.52
C GLY A 68 -6.48 -2.67 -2.02
N ARG A 69 -6.16 -1.78 -1.09
CA ARG A 69 -5.83 -0.38 -1.39
C ARG A 69 -4.46 -0.02 -0.82
N VAL A 70 -3.62 0.62 -1.64
CA VAL A 70 -2.32 1.13 -1.23
C VAL A 70 -2.27 2.63 -1.50
N VAL A 71 -1.99 3.41 -0.47
CA VAL A 71 -1.85 4.86 -0.55
C VAL A 71 -0.39 5.21 -0.30
N ILE A 72 0.25 5.84 -1.27
CA ILE A 72 1.64 6.28 -1.16
C ILE A 72 1.67 7.79 -1.22
N LYS A 73 2.25 8.41 -0.19
CA LYS A 73 2.41 9.87 -0.10
C LYS A 73 3.88 10.24 -0.14
N ALA A 74 4.19 11.27 -0.90
CA ALA A 74 5.45 11.98 -0.83
C ALA A 74 5.23 13.31 -0.12
N LEU A 75 5.89 13.49 1.01
CA LEU A 75 5.80 14.68 1.84
C LEU A 75 6.94 15.64 1.49
N PRO A 76 6.67 16.96 1.45
CA PRO A 76 7.66 17.95 1.11
C PRO A 76 8.79 18.02 2.15
N ARG A 77 9.99 18.36 1.69
CA ARG A 77 11.14 18.70 2.55
C ARG A 77 11.53 20.16 2.45
N GLU A 78 11.15 20.82 1.38
CA GLU A 78 11.53 22.19 1.06
C GLU A 78 10.31 23.07 0.94
N ALA A 79 10.50 24.35 1.20
CA ALA A 79 9.45 25.36 0.98
C ALA A 79 9.02 25.38 -0.49
N GLY A 80 7.74 25.55 -0.74
CA GLY A 80 7.16 25.54 -2.09
C GLY A 80 6.80 24.16 -2.64
N GLN A 81 7.21 23.10 -2.01
CA GLN A 81 6.73 21.76 -2.32
C GLN A 81 5.39 21.50 -1.63
N TYR A 82 4.62 20.58 -2.18
CA TYR A 82 3.35 20.15 -1.58
C TYR A 82 3.26 18.62 -1.50
N VAL A 83 2.35 18.14 -0.66
CA VAL A 83 2.11 16.69 -0.51
C VAL A 83 1.53 16.12 -1.80
N GLN A 84 2.17 15.10 -2.34
CA GLN A 84 1.65 14.34 -3.46
C GLN A 84 1.19 12.97 -3.00
N THR A 85 0.07 12.51 -3.54
CA THR A 85 -0.53 11.23 -3.16
C THR A 85 -0.82 10.42 -4.42
N LYS A 86 -0.40 9.15 -4.41
CA LYS A 86 -0.78 8.16 -5.40
C LYS A 86 -1.54 7.04 -4.71
N VAL A 87 -2.65 6.64 -5.31
CA VAL A 87 -3.52 5.59 -4.78
C VAL A 87 -3.58 4.47 -5.82
N PHE A 88 -3.31 3.26 -5.38
CA PHE A 88 -3.46 2.04 -6.17
C PHE A 88 -4.53 1.19 -5.51
N GLN A 89 -5.49 0.73 -6.30
CA GLN A 89 -6.63 0.00 -5.79
C GLN A 89 -6.90 -1.24 -6.64
N GLY A 90 -6.98 -2.37 -5.99
CA GLY A 90 -7.48 -3.60 -6.54
C GLY A 90 -8.98 -3.78 -6.29
N PRO A 91 -9.59 -4.81 -6.87
CA PRO A 91 -11.00 -5.09 -6.68
C PRO A 91 -11.31 -5.36 -5.21
N GLN A 92 -12.31 -4.67 -4.67
CA GLN A 92 -12.77 -4.84 -3.28
C GLN A 92 -13.96 -5.80 -3.17
N TYR A 93 -14.66 -6.04 -4.28
CA TYR A 93 -15.80 -6.94 -4.38
C TYR A 93 -15.86 -7.57 -5.77
N PRO A 94 -16.60 -8.67 -5.96
CA PRO A 94 -16.79 -9.26 -7.28
C PRO A 94 -17.37 -8.22 -8.25
N PHE A 95 -16.77 -8.10 -9.44
CA PHE A 95 -17.13 -7.13 -10.49
C PHE A 95 -16.69 -5.67 -10.23
N ASP A 96 -15.88 -5.40 -9.22
CA ASP A 96 -15.24 -4.08 -9.05
C ASP A 96 -14.37 -3.77 -10.27
N PRO A 97 -14.56 -2.62 -10.94
CA PRO A 97 -13.76 -2.23 -12.10
C PRO A 97 -12.33 -1.82 -11.75
N HIS A 98 -12.02 -1.54 -10.48
CA HIS A 98 -10.70 -1.12 -10.07
C HIS A 98 -9.71 -2.27 -10.16
N ARG A 99 -8.70 -2.11 -11.01
CA ARG A 99 -7.68 -3.12 -11.29
C ARG A 99 -6.33 -2.47 -11.55
N ASP A 100 -5.84 -1.73 -10.57
CA ASP A 100 -4.50 -1.14 -10.70
C ASP A 100 -3.44 -2.23 -10.58
N VAL A 101 -2.56 -2.31 -11.56
CA VAL A 101 -1.40 -3.19 -11.54
C VAL A 101 -0.32 -2.57 -10.66
N VAL A 102 0.36 -3.39 -9.86
CA VAL A 102 1.47 -2.92 -9.04
C VAL A 102 2.60 -2.38 -9.94
N PRO A 103 2.97 -1.10 -9.83
CA PRO A 103 4.07 -0.55 -10.61
C PRO A 103 5.42 -1.00 -10.03
N GLU A 104 6.41 -1.23 -10.89
CA GLU A 104 7.78 -1.49 -10.46
C GLU A 104 8.50 -0.22 -10.00
N ARG A 105 8.05 0.94 -10.51
CA ARG A 105 8.60 2.26 -10.17
C ARG A 105 7.50 3.30 -10.03
N ILE A 106 7.63 4.14 -9.00
CA ILE A 106 6.77 5.29 -8.74
C ILE A 106 7.63 6.54 -8.69
N PHE A 107 7.26 7.54 -9.48
CA PHE A 107 7.95 8.82 -9.54
C PHE A 107 7.06 9.94 -8.96
N PHE A 108 7.65 10.77 -8.10
CA PHE A 108 7.06 11.99 -7.57
C PHE A 108 7.87 13.21 -8.02
N ASP A 109 7.26 14.07 -8.83
CA ASP A 109 7.86 15.35 -9.19
C ASP A 109 7.51 16.41 -8.14
N MET A 110 8.39 16.59 -7.18
CA MET A 110 8.19 17.52 -6.07
C MET A 110 8.38 19.00 -6.46
N LYS A 111 8.80 19.26 -7.71
CA LYS A 111 8.90 20.63 -8.27
C LYS A 111 7.56 21.12 -8.82
N LEU A 112 6.62 20.21 -9.09
CA LEU A 112 5.30 20.60 -9.56
C LEU A 112 4.63 21.47 -8.51
N GLN A 113 4.20 22.65 -8.93
CA GLN A 113 3.34 23.51 -8.14
C GLN A 113 1.89 22.99 -8.23
N PRO A 114 1.09 23.10 -7.16
CA PRO A 114 -0.35 22.93 -7.30
C PRO A 114 -0.81 23.86 -8.43
N VAL A 115 -1.58 23.32 -9.35
CA VAL A 115 -2.25 24.18 -10.34
C VAL A 115 -3.10 25.13 -9.53
N ASP A 116 -2.67 26.38 -9.42
CA ASP A 116 -3.46 27.41 -8.79
C ASP A 116 -4.81 27.42 -9.48
N ALA A 117 -5.85 27.06 -8.74
CA ALA A 117 -7.22 27.22 -9.18
C ALA A 117 -7.61 28.72 -9.20
N ASN A 118 -6.70 29.57 -9.65
CA ASN A 118 -6.99 30.94 -10.07
C ASN A 118 -7.69 30.86 -11.44
N VAL A 119 -8.86 30.25 -11.43
CA VAL A 119 -9.87 30.57 -12.41
C VAL A 119 -10.29 32.01 -12.07
N ASN A 120 -9.64 32.97 -12.72
CA ASN A 120 -10.21 34.33 -12.85
C ASN A 120 -11.53 34.16 -13.57
N VAL A 121 -12.58 33.92 -12.80
CA VAL A 121 -13.95 34.13 -13.29
C VAL A 121 -14.10 35.63 -13.40
N ASN A 122 -13.72 36.17 -14.55
CA ASN A 122 -14.18 37.50 -14.98
C ASN A 122 -15.70 37.38 -15.14
N LEU A 123 -16.40 37.63 -14.05
CA LEU A 123 -17.82 37.94 -14.09
C LEU A 123 -17.92 39.31 -14.72
N ASP A 124 -17.97 39.37 -16.05
CA ASP A 124 -18.51 40.53 -16.77
C ASP A 124 -19.98 40.62 -16.41
N VAL A 125 -20.21 41.28 -15.27
CA VAL A 125 -21.54 41.82 -14.93
C VAL A 125 -21.77 43.02 -15.89
N GLN A 126 -22.25 42.71 -17.08
CA GLN A 126 -22.86 43.76 -17.89
C GLN A 126 -24.12 44.23 -17.17
N GLN A 127 -23.98 45.29 -16.39
CA GLN A 127 -25.13 46.08 -15.98
C GLN A 127 -25.73 46.71 -17.24
N LYS A 128 -26.84 46.14 -17.67
CA LYS A 128 -27.71 46.73 -18.67
C LYS A 128 -28.53 47.81 -17.98
N GLN A 129 -28.17 49.05 -18.22
CA GLN A 129 -29.05 50.21 -17.94
C GLN A 129 -30.25 50.21 -18.88
#